data_f009e368e7d5ecdb9a2f753d8ce7b3ca
#
_entry.id   f009e368e7d5ecdb9a2f753d8ce7b3ca
#
_cell.length_a   1.000
_cell.length_b   1.000
_cell.length_c   1.000
_cell.angle_alpha   90.00
_cell.angle_beta   90.00
_cell.angle_gamma   90.00
#
_symmetry.space_group_name_H-M   'P 1'
#
loop_
_entity.id
_entity.type
_entity.pdbx_description
1 polymer ?
#
loop_
_entity_poly.entity_id
_entity_poly.type
_entity_poly.pdbx_seq_one_letter_code
_entity_poly.pdbx_strand_id
1 'polypeptide(L)'
;MLSSRDIQSLLAKGEHLTLECKRCANKLPNSLWDTYSAFANSYGGYILLGIEEHREEKDPSKRYSIEGVTNPDKLISDFWNLANDSNKVSVNVLSDDNVQVIDMDGKKVIAIYVPRADYHLRPIYINDNPARGTFRRKHEGDYHCAKEEISSMYRDASDDGNDSLFLEYYTMDDVDAESLRGYRQMFIARNPDHWLVKKDDKEFLMQLGGYIVNRQTGEEGLTMAGLLMFGKGLPIRQRFSNIRLDYVDKSHLSGEMRYSDRLTYDLTWENNLFQFIALAMPRLTRDLPRPFELEGMQRNDDTPLHKLVREAFTNMIIHADFMATGVLRAEKRDDGFYFSNPGVVKLPIESVYHGGLSRARNPHMQNMLRMIGYGENLGTGFPTMVETWENKFHTTPQLTENLQINITELTFSGMNFNSQVESKSEVESKVKSKVKSKVKTEVKILEIVRKDPKVTYIELANMLGLSESGIYKSMSKLRTDGKIKRVEGKNGGHWEIIE
;
A
#
# COMPACT_ATOMS: atom_id res chain seq x y z
N MET A 1 -31.19 -5.33 9.77
CA MET A 1 -32.44 -5.77 9.10
C MET A 1 -32.92 -4.66 8.17
N LEU A 2 -33.28 -5.01 6.93
CA LEU A 2 -33.83 -4.04 5.96
C LEU A 2 -35.27 -3.68 6.32
N SER A 3 -35.62 -2.42 6.17
CA SER A 3 -37.02 -1.96 6.21
C SER A 3 -37.58 -1.84 4.79
N SER A 4 -38.92 -1.68 4.68
CA SER A 4 -39.54 -1.40 3.38
C SER A 4 -39.03 -0.14 2.70
N ARG A 5 -38.62 0.89 3.47
CA ARG A 5 -38.01 2.11 2.96
C ARG A 5 -36.59 1.86 2.40
N ASP A 6 -35.85 0.96 3.04
CA ASP A 6 -34.50 0.59 2.56
C ASP A 6 -34.60 -0.12 1.21
N ILE A 7 -35.56 -1.05 1.06
CA ILE A 7 -35.80 -1.70 -0.25
C ILE A 7 -36.20 -0.68 -1.30
N GLN A 8 -37.11 0.23 -1.01
CA GLN A 8 -37.45 1.31 -1.97
C GLN A 8 -36.25 2.14 -2.38
N SER A 9 -35.38 2.49 -1.42
CA SER A 9 -34.13 3.21 -1.68
C SER A 9 -33.14 2.40 -2.54
N LEU A 10 -33.05 1.08 -2.32
CA LEU A 10 -32.21 0.19 -3.14
C LEU A 10 -32.77 0.09 -4.57
N LEU A 11 -34.07 -0.13 -4.73
CA LEU A 11 -34.73 -0.21 -6.05
C LEU A 11 -34.62 1.07 -6.84
N ALA A 12 -34.66 2.25 -6.17
CA ALA A 12 -34.46 3.54 -6.83
C ALA A 12 -33.05 3.70 -7.45
N LYS A 13 -32.05 2.97 -6.93
CA LYS A 13 -30.68 2.93 -7.50
C LYS A 13 -30.55 1.93 -8.66
N GLY A 14 -31.50 1.00 -8.78
CA GLY A 14 -31.47 -0.09 -9.74
C GLY A 14 -30.59 -1.27 -9.33
N GLU A 15 -30.63 -2.36 -10.11
CA GLU A 15 -29.69 -3.46 -9.95
C GLU A 15 -28.25 -2.97 -10.16
N HIS A 16 -27.36 -3.48 -9.34
CA HIS A 16 -25.95 -3.15 -9.38
C HIS A 16 -25.10 -4.28 -8.78
N LEU A 17 -23.84 -4.02 -8.52
CA LEU A 17 -22.89 -5.02 -8.00
C LEU A 17 -23.35 -5.79 -6.76
N THR A 18 -24.25 -5.21 -5.94
CA THR A 18 -24.68 -5.76 -4.66
C THR A 18 -26.20 -5.89 -4.51
N LEU A 19 -26.94 -5.78 -5.61
CA LEU A 19 -28.41 -5.93 -5.60
C LEU A 19 -28.87 -6.73 -6.83
N GLU A 20 -29.72 -7.73 -6.60
CA GLU A 20 -30.41 -8.50 -7.62
C GLU A 20 -31.88 -8.71 -7.24
N CYS A 21 -32.79 -8.46 -8.17
CA CYS A 21 -34.21 -8.70 -8.02
C CYS A 21 -34.63 -9.92 -8.84
N LYS A 22 -35.46 -10.77 -8.23
CA LYS A 22 -35.94 -11.97 -8.93
C LYS A 22 -37.44 -12.14 -8.75
N ARG A 23 -38.13 -12.33 -9.87
CA ARG A 23 -39.53 -12.79 -9.84
C ARG A 23 -39.59 -14.17 -9.19
N CYS A 24 -40.39 -14.29 -8.16
CA CYS A 24 -40.59 -15.54 -7.41
C CYS A 24 -41.99 -15.56 -6.80
N ALA A 25 -42.91 -16.32 -7.38
CA ALA A 25 -44.24 -16.45 -6.79
C ALA A 25 -44.31 -17.66 -5.85
N ASN A 26 -44.06 -18.89 -6.38
CA ASN A 26 -44.28 -20.16 -5.68
C ASN A 26 -43.08 -21.10 -5.67
N LYS A 27 -42.01 -20.80 -6.44
CA LYS A 27 -40.83 -21.65 -6.59
C LYS A 27 -39.57 -20.77 -6.74
N LEU A 28 -38.51 -21.17 -6.06
CA LEU A 28 -37.22 -20.53 -6.19
C LEU A 28 -36.70 -20.59 -7.63
N PRO A 29 -36.30 -19.48 -8.23
CA PRO A 29 -35.74 -19.47 -9.58
C PRO A 29 -34.36 -20.15 -9.60
N ASN A 30 -34.04 -20.91 -10.64
CA ASN A 30 -32.77 -21.60 -10.73
C ASN A 30 -31.58 -20.62 -10.74
N SER A 31 -31.73 -19.47 -11.36
CA SER A 31 -30.69 -18.41 -11.40
C SER A 31 -30.42 -17.74 -10.04
N LEU A 32 -31.18 -18.07 -9.00
CA LEU A 32 -30.87 -17.62 -7.62
C LEU A 32 -29.49 -18.11 -7.19
N TRP A 33 -29.13 -19.33 -7.55
CA TRP A 33 -27.90 -19.97 -7.12
C TRP A 33 -26.67 -19.43 -7.85
N ASP A 34 -26.83 -19.02 -9.11
CA ASP A 34 -25.78 -18.32 -9.86
C ASP A 34 -25.43 -17.00 -9.16
N THR A 35 -26.47 -16.24 -8.75
CA THR A 35 -26.32 -14.99 -8.00
C THR A 35 -25.76 -15.23 -6.58
N TYR A 36 -26.17 -16.31 -5.92
CA TYR A 36 -25.60 -16.69 -4.63
C TYR A 36 -24.08 -16.87 -4.72
N SER A 37 -23.63 -17.70 -5.67
CA SER A 37 -22.21 -17.91 -5.94
C SER A 37 -21.51 -16.60 -6.30
N ALA A 38 -22.11 -15.80 -7.17
CA ALA A 38 -21.55 -14.54 -7.64
C ALA A 38 -21.34 -13.52 -6.51
N PHE A 39 -22.33 -13.36 -5.62
CA PHE A 39 -22.22 -12.46 -4.47
C PHE A 39 -21.19 -12.97 -3.45
N ALA A 40 -21.24 -14.27 -3.11
CA ALA A 40 -20.30 -14.86 -2.17
C ALA A 40 -18.84 -14.75 -2.63
N ASN A 41 -18.56 -14.83 -3.94
CA ASN A 41 -17.23 -14.68 -4.51
C ASN A 41 -16.82 -13.24 -4.87
N SER A 42 -17.72 -12.25 -4.65
CA SER A 42 -17.49 -10.86 -5.02
C SER A 42 -17.58 -9.92 -3.82
N TYR A 43 -18.57 -9.06 -3.79
CA TYR A 43 -18.74 -8.02 -2.77
C TYR A 43 -19.83 -8.34 -1.73
N GLY A 44 -20.48 -9.49 -1.86
CA GLY A 44 -21.74 -9.75 -1.18
C GLY A 44 -22.90 -9.00 -1.86
N GLY A 45 -24.11 -9.13 -1.32
CA GLY A 45 -25.27 -8.40 -1.85
C GLY A 45 -26.60 -8.94 -1.40
N TYR A 46 -27.66 -8.24 -1.76
CA TYR A 46 -29.04 -8.59 -1.50
C TYR A 46 -29.69 -9.24 -2.71
N ILE A 47 -30.33 -10.37 -2.52
CA ILE A 47 -31.24 -11.00 -3.47
C ILE A 47 -32.65 -10.75 -2.96
N LEU A 48 -33.48 -10.04 -3.73
CA LEU A 48 -34.88 -9.73 -3.40
C LEU A 48 -35.81 -10.63 -4.23
N LEU A 49 -36.56 -11.53 -3.55
CA LEU A 49 -37.51 -12.42 -4.20
C LEU A 49 -38.92 -11.85 -4.10
N GLY A 50 -39.64 -11.88 -5.20
CA GLY A 50 -40.98 -11.32 -5.35
C GLY A 50 -40.98 -9.92 -5.96
N ILE A 51 -39.91 -9.54 -6.60
CA ILE A 51 -39.79 -8.28 -7.36
C ILE A 51 -39.47 -8.64 -8.82
N GLU A 52 -40.20 -8.06 -9.75
CA GLU A 52 -39.99 -8.22 -11.19
C GLU A 52 -39.33 -6.95 -11.77
N GLU A 53 -38.27 -7.14 -12.53
CA GLU A 53 -37.61 -6.07 -13.26
C GLU A 53 -38.17 -5.99 -14.71
N HIS A 54 -38.57 -4.80 -15.12
CA HIS A 54 -39.01 -4.47 -16.48
C HIS A 54 -37.89 -3.76 -17.23
N ARG A 55 -36.96 -4.51 -17.81
CA ARG A 55 -35.72 -3.99 -18.44
C ARG A 55 -35.94 -3.02 -19.58
N GLU A 56 -37.08 -3.10 -20.25
CA GLU A 56 -37.43 -2.19 -21.37
C GLU A 56 -38.05 -0.87 -20.90
N GLU A 57 -38.42 -0.77 -19.62
CA GLU A 57 -39.01 0.44 -19.06
C GLU A 57 -37.93 1.51 -18.85
N LYS A 58 -38.18 2.71 -19.44
CA LYS A 58 -37.24 3.83 -19.39
C LYS A 58 -37.41 4.71 -18.15
N ASP A 59 -38.58 4.64 -17.52
CA ASP A 59 -38.87 5.36 -16.30
C ASP A 59 -38.33 4.56 -15.10
N PRO A 60 -37.27 5.04 -14.39
CA PRO A 60 -36.69 4.31 -13.26
C PRO A 60 -37.72 3.98 -12.17
N SER A 61 -38.76 4.82 -12.00
CA SER A 61 -39.81 4.61 -11.00
C SER A 61 -40.73 3.43 -11.31
N LYS A 62 -40.78 2.97 -12.57
CA LYS A 62 -41.62 1.86 -13.05
C LYS A 62 -40.82 0.63 -13.42
N ARG A 63 -39.47 0.71 -13.32
CA ARG A 63 -38.56 -0.37 -13.70
C ARG A 63 -38.79 -1.63 -12.83
N TYR A 64 -39.23 -1.45 -11.60
CA TYR A 64 -39.48 -2.58 -10.67
C TYR A 64 -40.91 -2.60 -10.24
N SER A 65 -41.55 -3.79 -10.34
CA SER A 65 -42.88 -4.06 -9.77
C SER A 65 -42.79 -5.07 -8.62
N ILE A 66 -43.43 -4.75 -7.51
CA ILE A 66 -43.52 -5.64 -6.36
C ILE A 66 -44.65 -6.63 -6.61
N GLU A 67 -44.31 -7.88 -6.93
CA GLU A 67 -45.30 -8.96 -7.16
C GLU A 67 -45.61 -9.72 -5.87
N GLY A 68 -44.62 -9.83 -4.99
CA GLY A 68 -44.67 -10.60 -3.77
C GLY A 68 -44.52 -12.09 -3.99
N VAL A 69 -44.37 -12.82 -2.89
CA VAL A 69 -44.32 -14.29 -2.83
C VAL A 69 -45.57 -14.82 -2.16
N THR A 70 -46.08 -15.95 -2.62
CA THR A 70 -47.38 -16.50 -2.13
C THR A 70 -47.21 -17.19 -0.78
N ASN A 71 -46.17 -17.99 -0.57
CA ASN A 71 -45.92 -18.71 0.67
C ASN A 71 -44.44 -18.51 1.08
N PRO A 72 -44.14 -17.43 1.82
CA PRO A 72 -42.77 -17.13 2.25
C PRO A 72 -42.14 -18.26 3.07
N ASP A 73 -42.85 -18.83 4.02
CA ASP A 73 -42.34 -19.84 4.95
C ASP A 73 -41.86 -21.10 4.20
N LYS A 74 -42.64 -21.54 3.22
CA LYS A 74 -42.29 -22.68 2.38
C LYS A 74 -41.05 -22.35 1.53
N LEU A 75 -41.00 -21.18 0.90
CA LEU A 75 -39.89 -20.79 0.06
C LEU A 75 -38.57 -20.64 0.88
N ILE A 76 -38.65 -20.12 2.09
CA ILE A 76 -37.53 -20.04 3.01
C ILE A 76 -37.06 -21.44 3.43
N SER A 77 -37.99 -22.36 3.76
CA SER A 77 -37.63 -23.74 4.05
C SER A 77 -36.94 -24.43 2.86
N ASP A 78 -37.51 -24.28 1.67
CA ASP A 78 -36.90 -24.81 0.42
C ASP A 78 -35.54 -24.20 0.15
N PHE A 79 -35.36 -22.90 0.40
CA PHE A 79 -34.06 -22.19 0.25
C PHE A 79 -33.01 -22.76 1.21
N TRP A 80 -33.30 -22.88 2.50
CA TRP A 80 -32.36 -23.41 3.48
C TRP A 80 -31.99 -24.88 3.22
N ASN A 81 -32.97 -25.71 2.78
CA ASN A 81 -32.69 -27.10 2.41
C ASN A 81 -31.67 -27.17 1.26
N LEU A 82 -31.81 -26.31 0.24
CA LEU A 82 -30.90 -26.28 -0.90
C LEU A 82 -29.59 -25.58 -0.58
N ALA A 83 -29.56 -24.54 0.24
CA ALA A 83 -28.33 -23.84 0.65
C ALA A 83 -27.42 -24.74 1.51
N ASN A 84 -28.01 -25.71 2.26
CA ASN A 84 -27.29 -26.69 3.07
C ASN A 84 -27.03 -28.02 2.34
N ASP A 85 -27.49 -28.17 1.10
CA ASP A 85 -27.15 -29.33 0.28
C ASP A 85 -25.83 -29.10 -0.44
N SER A 86 -24.78 -29.85 -0.06
CA SER A 86 -23.46 -29.78 -0.66
C SER A 86 -23.42 -30.07 -2.16
N ASN A 87 -24.38 -30.84 -2.68
CA ASN A 87 -24.50 -31.06 -4.13
C ASN A 87 -25.08 -29.83 -4.84
N LYS A 88 -25.76 -28.95 -4.11
CA LYS A 88 -26.31 -27.70 -4.66
C LYS A 88 -25.41 -26.51 -4.48
N VAL A 89 -24.87 -26.30 -3.27
CA VAL A 89 -23.96 -25.21 -2.91
C VAL A 89 -22.78 -25.79 -2.16
N SER A 90 -21.57 -25.47 -2.57
CA SER A 90 -20.33 -26.02 -1.98
C SER A 90 -20.22 -25.71 -0.48
N VAL A 91 -20.59 -24.50 -0.07
CA VAL A 91 -20.61 -24.05 1.32
C VAL A 91 -21.72 -23.04 1.52
N ASN A 92 -22.53 -23.23 2.54
CA ASN A 92 -23.48 -22.21 2.99
C ASN A 92 -22.73 -21.14 3.81
N VAL A 93 -22.78 -19.88 3.34
CA VAL A 93 -22.13 -18.72 3.98
C VAL A 93 -23.12 -17.86 4.79
N LEU A 94 -24.39 -18.27 4.89
CA LEU A 94 -25.44 -17.50 5.53
C LEU A 94 -25.62 -17.91 7.00
N SER A 95 -26.01 -16.94 7.80
CA SER A 95 -26.65 -17.13 9.11
C SER A 95 -28.17 -16.88 9.02
N ASP A 96 -28.93 -17.30 10.05
CA ASP A 96 -30.37 -17.13 10.09
C ASP A 96 -30.82 -15.67 9.89
N ASP A 97 -30.02 -14.70 10.39
CA ASP A 97 -30.30 -13.27 10.27
C ASP A 97 -30.16 -12.72 8.84
N ASN A 98 -29.61 -13.52 7.93
CA ASN A 98 -29.40 -13.10 6.54
C ASN A 98 -30.69 -13.28 5.67
N VAL A 99 -31.74 -13.94 6.16
CA VAL A 99 -32.97 -14.14 5.42
C VAL A 99 -34.15 -13.55 6.21
N GLN A 100 -34.88 -12.64 5.59
CA GLN A 100 -35.99 -11.97 6.23
C GLN A 100 -37.18 -11.79 5.27
N VAL A 101 -38.41 -11.78 5.82
CA VAL A 101 -39.62 -11.43 5.09
C VAL A 101 -40.00 -9.99 5.39
N ILE A 102 -40.25 -9.22 4.36
CA ILE A 102 -40.58 -7.80 4.46
C ILE A 102 -41.95 -7.58 3.82
N ASP A 103 -42.83 -6.87 4.52
CA ASP A 103 -44.12 -6.47 4.00
C ASP A 103 -43.98 -5.17 3.19
N MET A 104 -44.37 -5.25 1.94
CA MET A 104 -44.34 -4.11 1.00
C MET A 104 -45.77 -3.85 0.54
N ASP A 105 -46.52 -3.05 1.31
CA ASP A 105 -47.92 -2.69 1.06
C ASP A 105 -48.85 -3.93 0.90
N GLY A 106 -48.71 -4.89 1.79
CA GLY A 106 -49.50 -6.15 1.81
C GLY A 106 -48.92 -7.26 0.92
N LYS A 107 -47.86 -7.02 0.15
CA LYS A 107 -47.12 -8.05 -0.59
C LYS A 107 -45.86 -8.45 0.16
N LYS A 108 -45.62 -9.74 0.31
CA LYS A 108 -44.46 -10.28 1.02
C LYS A 108 -43.25 -10.38 0.04
N VAL A 109 -42.13 -9.81 0.41
CA VAL A 109 -40.87 -9.92 -0.30
C VAL A 109 -39.87 -10.66 0.60
N ILE A 110 -39.12 -11.62 0.07
CA ILE A 110 -38.04 -12.26 0.81
C ILE A 110 -36.73 -11.56 0.42
N ALA A 111 -36.05 -11.02 1.42
CA ALA A 111 -34.71 -10.44 1.25
C ALA A 111 -33.63 -11.40 1.79
N ILE A 112 -32.69 -11.78 0.97
CA ILE A 112 -31.58 -12.66 1.30
C ILE A 112 -30.29 -11.85 1.16
N TYR A 113 -29.56 -11.61 2.25
CA TYR A 113 -28.24 -11.02 2.22
C TYR A 113 -27.18 -12.11 2.10
N VAL A 114 -26.48 -12.16 0.98
CA VAL A 114 -25.33 -13.06 0.78
C VAL A 114 -24.06 -12.30 1.09
N PRO A 115 -23.37 -12.57 2.21
CA PRO A 115 -22.10 -11.92 2.52
C PRO A 115 -21.00 -12.38 1.56
N ARG A 116 -19.97 -11.57 1.36
CA ARG A 116 -18.73 -12.04 0.73
C ARG A 116 -18.16 -13.17 1.60
N ALA A 117 -17.90 -14.31 0.99
CA ALA A 117 -17.33 -15.45 1.69
C ALA A 117 -15.91 -15.16 2.20
N ASP A 118 -15.57 -15.73 3.35
CA ASP A 118 -14.19 -15.74 3.81
C ASP A 118 -13.29 -16.36 2.74
N TYR A 119 -12.04 -15.87 2.63
CA TYR A 119 -11.12 -16.35 1.60
C TYR A 119 -10.79 -17.84 1.69
N HIS A 120 -10.84 -18.44 2.89
CA HIS A 120 -10.65 -19.89 3.08
C HIS A 120 -11.78 -20.74 2.50
N LEU A 121 -12.97 -20.16 2.35
CA LEU A 121 -14.14 -20.85 1.83
C LEU A 121 -14.30 -20.72 0.31
N ARG A 122 -13.61 -19.75 -0.29
CA ARG A 122 -13.70 -19.51 -1.74
C ARG A 122 -12.84 -20.48 -2.53
N PRO A 123 -13.28 -20.90 -3.73
CA PRO A 123 -14.49 -20.48 -4.43
C PRO A 123 -15.78 -21.10 -3.88
N ILE A 124 -16.84 -20.30 -3.78
CA ILE A 124 -18.20 -20.80 -3.57
C ILE A 124 -18.77 -21.17 -4.94
N TYR A 125 -19.10 -22.44 -5.12
CA TYR A 125 -19.62 -22.96 -6.40
C TYR A 125 -20.90 -23.75 -6.21
N ILE A 126 -21.61 -23.96 -7.31
CA ILE A 126 -22.89 -24.67 -7.33
C ILE A 126 -22.82 -25.97 -8.16
N ASN A 127 -23.77 -26.88 -7.88
CA ASN A 127 -23.96 -28.13 -8.62
C ASN A 127 -22.70 -29.00 -8.66
N ASP A 128 -21.98 -29.06 -7.55
CA ASP A 128 -20.74 -29.84 -7.35
C ASP A 128 -19.70 -29.69 -8.48
N ASN A 129 -19.64 -28.51 -9.10
CA ASN A 129 -18.76 -28.27 -10.23
C ASN A 129 -18.04 -26.93 -10.13
N PRO A 130 -16.84 -26.87 -9.53
CA PRO A 130 -16.08 -25.62 -9.40
C PRO A 130 -15.83 -24.91 -10.73
N ALA A 131 -15.55 -25.68 -11.80
CA ALA A 131 -15.17 -25.11 -13.09
C ALA A 131 -16.33 -24.40 -13.83
N ARG A 132 -17.57 -24.86 -13.58
CA ARG A 132 -18.77 -24.34 -14.26
C ARG A 132 -19.77 -23.71 -13.27
N GLY A 133 -19.63 -23.95 -11.98
CA GLY A 133 -20.54 -23.48 -10.94
C GLY A 133 -20.00 -22.28 -10.17
N THR A 134 -18.79 -21.81 -10.45
CA THR A 134 -18.24 -20.62 -9.79
C THR A 134 -18.57 -19.38 -10.61
N PHE A 135 -19.22 -18.41 -9.96
CA PHE A 135 -19.63 -17.15 -10.57
C PHE A 135 -19.03 -15.95 -9.86
N ARG A 136 -18.87 -14.86 -10.60
CA ARG A 136 -18.57 -13.52 -10.09
C ARG A 136 -19.56 -12.50 -10.60
N ARG A 137 -19.84 -11.51 -9.77
CA ARG A 137 -20.67 -10.35 -10.12
C ARG A 137 -19.84 -9.34 -10.91
N LYS A 138 -20.27 -9.00 -12.13
CA LYS A 138 -19.70 -7.94 -12.97
C LYS A 138 -20.85 -7.06 -13.45
N HIS A 139 -20.85 -5.78 -13.07
CA HIS A 139 -21.98 -4.88 -13.28
C HIS A 139 -23.29 -5.47 -12.70
N GLU A 140 -24.30 -5.68 -13.54
CA GLU A 140 -25.61 -6.23 -13.18
C GLU A 140 -25.72 -7.73 -13.45
N GLY A 141 -24.65 -8.40 -13.91
CA GLY A 141 -24.70 -9.80 -14.34
C GLY A 141 -23.83 -10.75 -13.54
N ASP A 142 -24.25 -12.01 -13.50
CA ASP A 142 -23.52 -13.13 -12.91
C ASP A 142 -22.78 -13.88 -14.04
N TYR A 143 -21.45 -13.93 -13.98
CA TYR A 143 -20.62 -14.51 -15.03
C TYR A 143 -19.75 -15.63 -14.46
N HIS A 144 -19.57 -16.69 -15.22
CA HIS A 144 -18.64 -17.76 -14.88
C HIS A 144 -17.24 -17.22 -14.67
N CYS A 145 -16.58 -17.67 -13.62
CA CYS A 145 -15.19 -17.40 -13.38
C CYS A 145 -14.29 -18.10 -14.39
N ALA A 146 -13.24 -17.44 -14.84
CA ALA A 146 -12.18 -18.07 -15.62
C ALA A 146 -11.39 -19.07 -14.76
N LYS A 147 -10.70 -20.02 -15.39
CA LYS A 147 -9.89 -21.03 -14.69
C LYS A 147 -8.83 -20.38 -13.79
N GLU A 148 -8.23 -19.31 -14.24
CA GLU A 148 -7.21 -18.53 -13.51
C GLU A 148 -7.80 -17.89 -12.23
N GLU A 149 -9.03 -17.36 -12.32
CA GLU A 149 -9.73 -16.76 -11.18
C GLU A 149 -10.04 -17.84 -10.10
N ILE A 150 -10.52 -19.01 -10.52
CA ILE A 150 -10.80 -20.15 -9.63
C ILE A 150 -9.51 -20.65 -8.98
N SER A 151 -8.43 -20.80 -9.77
CA SER A 151 -7.13 -21.23 -9.27
C SER A 151 -6.55 -20.23 -8.26
N SER A 152 -6.75 -18.93 -8.48
CA SER A 152 -6.34 -17.87 -7.52
C SER A 152 -7.11 -17.99 -6.20
N MET A 153 -8.43 -18.26 -6.24
CA MET A 153 -9.24 -18.45 -5.04
C MET A 153 -8.77 -19.67 -4.22
N TYR A 154 -8.45 -20.79 -4.88
CA TYR A 154 -7.92 -21.97 -4.19
C TYR A 154 -6.55 -21.72 -3.57
N ARG A 155 -5.65 -21.00 -4.26
CA ARG A 155 -4.35 -20.64 -3.69
C ARG A 155 -4.51 -19.72 -2.48
N ASP A 156 -5.42 -18.75 -2.56
CA ASP A 156 -5.68 -17.84 -1.46
C ASP A 156 -6.31 -18.53 -0.23
N ALA A 157 -7.05 -19.62 -0.45
CA ALA A 157 -7.64 -20.43 0.60
C ALA A 157 -6.62 -21.30 1.36
N SER A 158 -5.43 -21.55 0.79
CA SER A 158 -4.39 -22.31 1.46
C SER A 158 -3.76 -21.53 2.60
N ASP A 159 -3.51 -22.22 3.73
CA ASP A 159 -2.82 -21.66 4.89
C ASP A 159 -1.30 -21.54 4.71
N ASP A 160 -0.73 -22.31 3.77
CA ASP A 160 0.73 -22.40 3.59
C ASP A 160 1.36 -21.13 2.97
N GLY A 161 0.53 -20.23 2.46
CA GLY A 161 0.99 -19.06 1.68
C GLY A 161 1.42 -19.44 0.25
N ASN A 162 1.26 -18.51 -0.68
CA ASN A 162 1.56 -18.78 -2.09
C ASN A 162 3.07 -18.93 -2.35
N ASP A 163 3.87 -18.24 -1.55
CA ASP A 163 5.33 -18.17 -1.71
C ASP A 163 6.10 -19.35 -1.13
N SER A 164 5.42 -20.28 -0.44
CA SER A 164 5.95 -21.56 0.02
C SER A 164 6.10 -22.62 -1.10
N LEU A 165 5.52 -22.34 -2.28
CA LEU A 165 5.52 -23.26 -3.42
C LEU A 165 6.93 -23.73 -3.74
N PHE A 166 7.16 -25.07 -3.65
CA PHE A 166 8.38 -25.71 -4.08
C PHE A 166 8.53 -25.65 -5.62
N LEU A 167 9.70 -25.26 -6.07
CA LEU A 167 10.03 -25.15 -7.48
C LEU A 167 10.98 -26.25 -7.89
N GLU A 168 10.45 -27.26 -8.57
CA GLU A 168 11.24 -28.36 -9.07
C GLU A 168 12.34 -27.88 -10.03
N TYR A 169 13.55 -28.40 -9.88
CA TYR A 169 14.73 -28.10 -10.70
C TYR A 169 15.31 -26.69 -10.53
N TYR A 170 14.80 -25.87 -9.58
CA TYR A 170 15.40 -24.58 -9.24
C TYR A 170 16.28 -24.72 -8.01
N THR A 171 17.56 -24.40 -8.17
CA THR A 171 18.60 -24.65 -7.17
C THR A 171 19.32 -23.37 -6.75
N MET A 172 20.36 -23.49 -5.93
CA MET A 172 21.22 -22.34 -5.58
C MET A 172 21.92 -21.71 -6.79
N ASP A 173 22.07 -22.45 -7.89
CA ASP A 173 22.66 -21.91 -9.13
C ASP A 173 21.76 -20.85 -9.79
N ASP A 174 20.46 -20.85 -9.50
CA ASP A 174 19.49 -19.87 -9.98
C ASP A 174 19.43 -18.60 -9.12
N VAL A 175 20.14 -18.60 -7.98
CA VAL A 175 20.22 -17.42 -7.09
C VAL A 175 21.26 -16.44 -7.61
N ASP A 176 20.91 -15.13 -7.59
CA ASP A 176 21.87 -14.04 -7.79
C ASP A 176 22.67 -13.80 -6.50
N ALA A 177 23.96 -14.09 -6.57
CA ALA A 177 24.86 -14.01 -5.42
C ALA A 177 25.00 -12.56 -4.88
N GLU A 178 24.86 -11.54 -5.73
CA GLU A 178 24.94 -10.14 -5.29
C GLU A 178 23.69 -9.74 -4.50
N SER A 179 22.52 -10.12 -4.95
CA SER A 179 21.25 -9.88 -4.23
C SER A 179 21.28 -10.56 -2.85
N LEU A 180 21.66 -11.81 -2.79
CA LEU A 180 21.72 -12.54 -1.52
C LEU A 180 22.78 -11.95 -0.57
N ARG A 181 23.95 -11.58 -1.09
CA ARG A 181 25.00 -10.91 -0.30
C ARG A 181 24.53 -9.57 0.24
N GLY A 182 23.89 -8.75 -0.59
CA GLY A 182 23.33 -7.44 -0.18
C GLY A 182 22.30 -7.61 0.93
N TYR A 183 21.40 -8.58 0.78
CA TYR A 183 20.41 -8.90 1.81
C TYR A 183 21.08 -9.35 3.13
N ARG A 184 22.07 -10.26 3.06
CA ARG A 184 22.82 -10.69 4.24
C ARG A 184 23.55 -9.56 4.95
N GLN A 185 24.10 -8.59 4.22
CA GLN A 185 24.69 -7.39 4.82
C GLN A 185 23.67 -6.57 5.61
N MET A 186 22.47 -6.35 5.06
CA MET A 186 21.39 -5.66 5.76
C MET A 186 20.93 -6.45 6.99
N PHE A 187 20.81 -7.76 6.85
CA PHE A 187 20.46 -8.67 7.95
C PHE A 187 21.47 -8.58 9.10
N ILE A 188 22.77 -8.68 8.81
CA ILE A 188 23.86 -8.61 9.79
C ILE A 188 23.89 -7.25 10.48
N ALA A 189 23.73 -6.16 9.72
CA ALA A 189 23.72 -4.81 10.27
C ALA A 189 22.62 -4.61 11.32
N ARG A 190 21.46 -5.27 11.12
CA ARG A 190 20.32 -5.19 12.04
C ARG A 190 20.34 -6.22 13.16
N ASN A 191 20.89 -7.39 12.89
CA ASN A 191 20.87 -8.55 13.79
C ASN A 191 22.29 -9.15 13.94
N PRO A 192 23.27 -8.41 14.49
CA PRO A 192 24.69 -8.82 14.46
C PRO A 192 24.95 -10.11 15.24
N ASP A 193 24.20 -10.35 16.31
CA ASP A 193 24.37 -11.53 17.19
C ASP A 193 23.47 -12.71 16.81
N HIS A 194 22.73 -12.60 15.70
CA HIS A 194 21.81 -13.66 15.29
C HIS A 194 22.58 -14.88 14.78
N TRP A 195 22.20 -16.09 15.23
CA TRP A 195 22.89 -17.33 14.89
C TRP A 195 22.97 -17.63 13.37
N LEU A 196 22.01 -17.13 12.57
CA LEU A 196 21.99 -17.26 11.12
C LEU A 196 23.17 -16.55 10.41
N VAL A 197 23.80 -15.58 11.06
CA VAL A 197 24.96 -14.86 10.50
C VAL A 197 26.10 -15.81 10.13
N LYS A 198 26.25 -16.89 10.90
CA LYS A 198 27.32 -17.89 10.74
C LYS A 198 27.00 -19.01 9.74
N LYS A 199 25.77 -19.04 9.20
CA LYS A 199 25.33 -20.09 8.28
C LYS A 199 25.75 -19.80 6.85
N ASP A 200 25.95 -20.86 6.05
CA ASP A 200 26.15 -20.73 4.61
C ASP A 200 24.87 -20.20 3.92
N ASP A 201 24.97 -19.85 2.65
CA ASP A 201 23.88 -19.23 1.90
C ASP A 201 22.67 -20.14 1.75
N LYS A 202 22.88 -21.46 1.57
CA LYS A 202 21.80 -22.41 1.43
C LYS A 202 21.06 -22.59 2.75
N GLU A 203 21.78 -22.82 3.85
CA GLU A 203 21.17 -22.96 5.17
C GLU A 203 20.48 -21.67 5.61
N PHE A 204 21.08 -20.52 5.29
CA PHE A 204 20.48 -19.21 5.54
C PHE A 204 19.13 -19.07 4.82
N LEU A 205 19.06 -19.39 3.52
CA LEU A 205 17.81 -19.36 2.75
C LEU A 205 16.80 -20.39 3.23
N MET A 206 17.23 -21.59 3.66
CA MET A 206 16.33 -22.59 4.22
C MET A 206 15.62 -22.08 5.46
N GLN A 207 16.32 -21.41 6.35
CA GLN A 207 15.72 -20.86 7.58
C GLN A 207 14.78 -19.69 7.32
N LEU A 208 14.96 -18.98 6.22
CA LEU A 208 14.05 -17.91 5.79
C LEU A 208 12.87 -18.41 4.95
N GLY A 209 12.82 -19.71 4.63
CA GLY A 209 11.79 -20.29 3.76
C GLY A 209 12.02 -20.07 2.27
N GLY A 210 13.22 -19.62 1.87
CA GLY A 210 13.60 -19.41 0.46
C GLY A 210 14.10 -20.66 -0.25
N TYR A 211 14.48 -21.70 0.52
CA TYR A 211 14.94 -23.00 0.04
C TYR A 211 14.40 -24.10 0.95
N ILE A 212 13.93 -25.21 0.39
CA ILE A 212 13.35 -26.29 1.18
C ILE A 212 13.79 -27.67 0.67
N VAL A 213 13.61 -28.68 1.53
CA VAL A 213 13.67 -30.08 1.15
C VAL A 213 12.25 -30.63 1.13
N ASN A 214 11.80 -31.10 -0.01
CA ASN A 214 10.53 -31.81 -0.13
C ASN A 214 10.61 -33.11 0.68
N ARG A 215 9.87 -33.18 1.78
CA ARG A 215 9.91 -34.31 2.70
C ARG A 215 9.33 -35.61 2.13
N GLN A 216 8.53 -35.50 1.06
CA GLN A 216 7.93 -36.67 0.40
C GLN A 216 8.88 -37.29 -0.61
N THR A 217 9.58 -36.49 -1.42
CA THR A 217 10.46 -36.95 -2.50
C THR A 217 11.94 -36.96 -2.10
N GLY A 218 12.33 -36.21 -1.07
CA GLY A 218 13.72 -35.97 -0.72
C GLY A 218 14.45 -34.97 -1.61
N GLU A 219 13.76 -34.42 -2.62
CA GLU A 219 14.32 -33.39 -3.48
C GLU A 219 14.44 -32.07 -2.76
N GLU A 220 15.42 -31.27 -3.11
CA GLU A 220 15.65 -29.95 -2.54
C GLU A 220 15.70 -28.88 -3.62
N GLY A 221 15.26 -27.67 -3.30
CA GLY A 221 15.23 -26.57 -4.26
C GLY A 221 14.68 -25.28 -3.69
N LEU A 222 14.66 -24.28 -4.54
CA LEU A 222 14.10 -22.98 -4.19
C LEU A 222 12.57 -23.06 -4.01
N THR A 223 12.08 -22.22 -3.10
CA THR A 223 10.66 -21.87 -3.07
C THR A 223 10.39 -20.68 -4.01
N MET A 224 9.12 -20.40 -4.24
CA MET A 224 8.71 -19.18 -4.95
C MET A 224 9.28 -17.94 -4.24
N ALA A 225 9.27 -17.89 -2.91
CA ALA A 225 9.90 -16.79 -2.15
C ALA A 225 11.39 -16.65 -2.46
N GLY A 226 12.14 -17.72 -2.44
CA GLY A 226 13.58 -17.70 -2.70
C GLY A 226 13.91 -17.20 -4.10
N LEU A 227 13.22 -17.76 -5.11
CA LEU A 227 13.44 -17.37 -6.50
C LEU A 227 13.04 -15.92 -6.76
N LEU A 228 11.86 -15.47 -6.30
CA LEU A 228 11.40 -14.11 -6.52
C LEU A 228 12.21 -13.05 -5.75
N MET A 229 12.67 -13.38 -4.54
CA MET A 229 13.48 -12.45 -3.75
C MET A 229 14.92 -12.33 -4.25
N PHE A 230 15.53 -13.42 -4.66
CA PHE A 230 16.98 -13.47 -4.90
C PHE A 230 17.38 -14.13 -6.21
N GLY A 231 16.46 -14.56 -7.04
CA GLY A 231 16.77 -15.26 -8.29
C GLY A 231 17.41 -14.36 -9.34
N LYS A 232 18.12 -15.03 -10.27
CA LYS A 232 18.57 -14.43 -11.52
C LYS A 232 17.37 -14.15 -12.44
N GLY A 233 17.46 -13.14 -13.25
CA GLY A 233 16.34 -12.67 -14.08
C GLY A 233 15.86 -13.70 -15.11
N LEU A 234 16.73 -14.54 -15.65
CA LEU A 234 16.32 -15.58 -16.60
C LEU A 234 15.48 -16.68 -15.95
N PRO A 235 15.90 -17.34 -14.85
CA PRO A 235 15.08 -18.29 -14.10
C PRO A 235 13.73 -17.73 -13.66
N ILE A 236 13.70 -16.47 -13.16
CA ILE A 236 12.45 -15.81 -12.79
C ILE A 236 11.49 -15.73 -13.98
N ARG A 237 11.96 -15.25 -15.14
CA ARG A 237 11.10 -15.12 -16.34
C ARG A 237 10.66 -16.45 -16.93
N GLN A 238 11.48 -17.49 -16.81
CA GLN A 238 11.10 -18.85 -17.24
C GLN A 238 9.95 -19.40 -16.39
N ARG A 239 9.94 -19.11 -15.10
CA ARG A 239 8.91 -19.62 -14.17
C ARG A 239 7.71 -18.71 -14.06
N PHE A 240 7.94 -17.39 -14.04
CA PHE A 240 6.95 -16.34 -13.83
C PHE A 240 6.98 -15.34 -15.00
N SER A 241 6.54 -15.80 -16.19
CA SER A 241 6.61 -15.01 -17.43
C SER A 241 5.81 -13.70 -17.39
N ASN A 242 4.83 -13.60 -16.50
CA ASN A 242 3.96 -12.43 -16.35
C ASN A 242 4.43 -11.42 -15.31
N ILE A 243 5.54 -11.70 -14.61
CA ILE A 243 6.04 -10.78 -13.57
C ILE A 243 6.52 -9.47 -14.19
N ARG A 244 5.99 -8.37 -13.68
CA ARG A 244 6.39 -7.00 -14.06
C ARG A 244 6.53 -6.17 -12.80
N LEU A 245 7.71 -5.58 -12.63
CA LEU A 245 8.07 -4.72 -11.50
C LEU A 245 8.32 -3.33 -12.06
N ASP A 246 7.46 -2.37 -11.75
CA ASP A 246 7.54 -1.00 -12.25
C ASP A 246 7.58 0.01 -11.09
N TYR A 247 8.55 0.91 -11.12
CA TYR A 247 8.48 2.19 -10.40
C TYR A 247 8.36 3.32 -11.43
N VAL A 248 7.50 4.29 -11.17
CA VAL A 248 7.28 5.44 -12.05
C VAL A 248 7.19 6.72 -11.22
N ASP A 249 8.02 7.69 -11.52
CA ASP A 249 7.91 9.04 -10.97
C ASP A 249 7.12 9.92 -11.94
N LYS A 250 5.94 10.35 -11.52
CA LYS A 250 5.06 11.27 -12.23
C LYS A 250 5.01 12.64 -11.56
N SER A 251 5.93 12.92 -10.65
CA SER A 251 6.06 14.23 -10.04
C SER A 251 6.84 15.19 -10.93
N HIS A 252 6.52 16.48 -10.84
CA HIS A 252 7.19 17.57 -11.56
C HIS A 252 7.18 17.41 -13.08
N LEU A 253 6.10 16.86 -13.65
CA LEU A 253 5.95 16.73 -15.09
C LEU A 253 5.80 18.10 -15.75
N SER A 254 6.51 18.32 -16.86
CA SER A 254 6.41 19.51 -17.70
C SER A 254 6.19 19.13 -19.16
N GLY A 255 5.31 19.86 -19.83
CA GLY A 255 5.02 19.64 -21.25
C GLY A 255 4.41 18.27 -21.53
N GLU A 256 4.94 17.56 -22.52
CA GLU A 256 4.45 16.24 -22.97
C GLU A 256 5.12 15.05 -22.23
N MET A 257 5.85 15.31 -21.15
CA MET A 257 6.52 14.24 -20.38
C MET A 257 5.50 13.31 -19.75
N ARG A 258 5.71 11.99 -19.88
CA ARG A 258 4.86 10.95 -19.27
C ARG A 258 5.33 10.55 -17.87
N TYR A 259 6.61 10.72 -17.58
CA TYR A 259 7.27 10.45 -16.29
C TYR A 259 8.58 11.24 -16.22
N SER A 260 9.02 11.56 -15.01
CA SER A 260 10.31 12.22 -14.74
C SER A 260 11.41 11.20 -14.44
N ASP A 261 11.05 10.02 -13.87
CA ASP A 261 11.95 8.89 -13.63
C ASP A 261 11.15 7.58 -13.75
N ARG A 262 11.83 6.51 -14.16
CA ARG A 262 11.22 5.19 -14.29
C ARG A 262 12.25 4.09 -14.03
N LEU A 263 11.82 3.07 -13.30
CA LEU A 263 12.51 1.79 -13.17
C LEU A 263 11.61 0.70 -13.70
N THR A 264 12.02 0.06 -14.77
CA THR A 264 11.41 -1.15 -15.32
C THR A 264 12.53 -2.10 -15.72
N TYR A 265 12.22 -3.37 -15.87
CA TYR A 265 13.25 -4.34 -16.25
C TYR A 265 13.76 -4.10 -17.68
N ASP A 266 15.06 -3.87 -17.79
CA ASP A 266 15.78 -3.53 -19.02
C ASP A 266 17.09 -4.33 -19.23
N LEU A 267 17.22 -5.46 -18.52
CA LEU A 267 18.41 -6.31 -18.49
C LEU A 267 19.64 -5.73 -17.74
N THR A 268 19.54 -4.56 -17.13
CA THR A 268 20.63 -3.97 -16.34
C THR A 268 20.66 -4.44 -14.89
N TRP A 269 19.60 -5.11 -14.45
CA TRP A 269 19.41 -5.67 -13.11
C TRP A 269 18.65 -7.00 -13.16
N GLU A 270 18.70 -7.78 -12.09
CA GLU A 270 18.11 -9.13 -12.04
C GLU A 270 16.63 -9.08 -11.68
N ASN A 271 15.75 -8.61 -12.28
CA ASN A 271 14.28 -8.55 -12.09
C ASN A 271 13.74 -9.28 -10.82
N ASN A 272 14.53 -9.33 -9.74
CA ASN A 272 14.14 -9.88 -8.46
C ASN A 272 13.66 -8.79 -7.49
N LEU A 273 12.91 -9.19 -6.49
CA LEU A 273 12.26 -8.26 -5.57
C LEU A 273 13.27 -7.51 -4.70
N PHE A 274 14.37 -8.15 -4.29
CA PHE A 274 15.39 -7.49 -3.47
C PHE A 274 16.04 -6.33 -4.23
N GLN A 275 16.44 -6.55 -5.49
CA GLN A 275 17.00 -5.45 -6.31
C GLN A 275 15.94 -4.39 -6.62
N PHE A 276 14.69 -4.80 -6.87
CA PHE A 276 13.61 -3.82 -7.07
C PHE A 276 13.43 -2.92 -5.85
N ILE A 277 13.43 -3.47 -4.64
CA ILE A 277 13.36 -2.71 -3.38
C ILE A 277 14.56 -1.76 -3.27
N ALA A 278 15.78 -2.27 -3.47
CA ALA A 278 17.01 -1.50 -3.35
C ALA A 278 17.07 -0.32 -4.34
N LEU A 279 16.49 -0.49 -5.54
CA LEU A 279 16.49 0.54 -6.58
C LEU A 279 15.30 1.50 -6.48
N ALA A 280 14.10 1.02 -6.11
CA ALA A 280 12.89 1.83 -6.07
C ALA A 280 12.75 2.65 -4.78
N MET A 281 13.11 2.08 -3.62
CA MET A 281 12.90 2.74 -2.33
C MET A 281 13.64 4.08 -2.19
N PRO A 282 14.94 4.21 -2.56
CA PRO A 282 15.62 5.49 -2.53
C PRO A 282 14.97 6.55 -3.46
N ARG A 283 14.42 6.12 -4.60
CA ARG A 283 13.72 7.00 -5.54
C ARG A 283 12.38 7.49 -4.98
N LEU A 284 11.60 6.60 -4.37
CA LEU A 284 10.33 6.93 -3.71
C LEU A 284 10.52 7.94 -2.57
N THR A 285 11.60 7.81 -1.79
CA THR A 285 11.79 8.59 -0.56
C THR A 285 12.71 9.80 -0.73
N ARG A 286 13.32 9.99 -1.90
CA ARG A 286 14.34 11.04 -2.18
C ARG A 286 13.90 12.44 -1.77
N ASP A 287 12.64 12.80 -2.06
CA ASP A 287 12.13 14.16 -1.87
C ASP A 287 11.27 14.31 -0.60
N LEU A 288 11.19 13.26 0.21
CA LEU A 288 10.52 13.33 1.50
C LEU A 288 11.27 14.27 2.46
N PRO A 289 10.57 15.10 3.22
CA PRO A 289 11.19 15.99 4.17
C PRO A 289 11.91 15.21 5.27
N ARG A 290 13.15 15.61 5.53
CA ARG A 290 13.98 15.10 6.63
C ARG A 290 14.25 16.24 7.60
N PRO A 291 13.34 16.50 8.55
CA PRO A 291 13.58 17.49 9.59
C PRO A 291 14.83 17.10 10.38
N PHE A 292 15.52 18.11 10.93
CA PHE A 292 16.64 17.86 11.80
C PHE A 292 16.13 17.45 13.16
N GLU A 293 16.03 16.15 13.38
CA GLU A 293 15.65 15.55 14.66
C GLU A 293 16.80 14.68 15.18
N LEU A 294 17.09 14.77 16.46
CA LEU A 294 18.11 13.96 17.12
C LEU A 294 17.43 12.90 17.97
N GLU A 295 17.79 11.65 17.75
CA GLU A 295 17.48 10.54 18.64
C GLU A 295 18.75 10.20 19.43
N GLY A 296 18.82 10.71 20.67
CA GLY A 296 20.07 10.74 21.42
C GLY A 296 21.12 11.64 20.77
N MET A 297 22.26 11.09 20.38
CA MET A 297 23.35 11.81 19.66
C MET A 297 23.35 11.54 18.14
N GLN A 298 22.43 10.74 17.62
CA GLN A 298 22.33 10.43 16.20
C GLN A 298 21.19 11.18 15.54
N ARG A 299 21.39 11.59 14.29
CA ARG A 299 20.32 12.17 13.47
C ARG A 299 19.36 11.11 13.05
N ASN A 300 18.06 11.31 13.31
CA ASN A 300 17.00 10.43 12.83
C ASN A 300 16.55 10.91 11.44
N ASP A 301 17.01 10.22 10.39
CA ASP A 301 16.60 10.47 9.01
C ASP A 301 15.37 9.62 8.60
N ASP A 302 14.91 8.69 9.46
CA ASP A 302 13.79 7.78 9.20
C ASP A 302 12.48 8.32 9.79
N THR A 303 11.93 9.33 9.14
CA THR A 303 10.68 9.99 9.58
C THR A 303 9.47 9.08 9.49
N PRO A 304 8.33 9.39 10.16
CA PRO A 304 7.07 8.64 10.02
C PRO A 304 6.63 8.45 8.55
N LEU A 305 6.87 9.45 7.68
CA LEU A 305 6.58 9.31 6.24
C LEU A 305 7.48 8.29 5.53
N HIS A 306 8.77 8.22 5.88
CA HIS A 306 9.68 7.22 5.32
C HIS A 306 9.23 5.81 5.73
N LYS A 307 8.83 5.64 7.00
CA LYS A 307 8.28 4.38 7.52
C LYS A 307 6.98 4.00 6.81
N LEU A 308 6.07 4.96 6.62
CA LEU A 308 4.81 4.78 5.91
C LEU A 308 5.03 4.30 4.46
N VAL A 309 5.89 4.98 3.69
CA VAL A 309 6.17 4.62 2.30
C VAL A 309 6.80 3.23 2.22
N ARG A 310 7.70 2.90 3.15
CA ARG A 310 8.32 1.57 3.25
C ARG A 310 7.29 0.49 3.55
N GLU A 311 6.38 0.74 4.50
CA GLU A 311 5.29 -0.18 4.87
C GLU A 311 4.33 -0.39 3.70
N ALA A 312 3.90 0.69 3.02
CA ALA A 312 3.02 0.60 1.85
C ALA A 312 3.66 -0.21 0.71
N PHE A 313 4.95 0.03 0.45
CA PHE A 313 5.71 -0.71 -0.57
C PHE A 313 5.87 -2.19 -0.19
N THR A 314 6.14 -2.48 1.08
CA THR A 314 6.21 -3.85 1.59
C THR A 314 4.86 -4.55 1.45
N ASN A 315 3.77 -3.89 1.82
CA ASN A 315 2.42 -4.43 1.70
C ASN A 315 2.06 -4.74 0.24
N MET A 316 2.45 -3.90 -0.70
CA MET A 316 2.29 -4.16 -2.14
C MET A 316 2.96 -5.50 -2.54
N ILE A 317 4.13 -5.83 -2.01
CA ILE A 317 4.86 -7.07 -2.31
C ILE A 317 4.22 -8.27 -1.62
N ILE A 318 3.99 -8.18 -0.31
CA ILE A 318 3.56 -9.36 0.47
C ILE A 318 2.11 -9.78 0.20
N HIS A 319 1.31 -8.88 -0.39
CA HIS A 319 -0.07 -9.17 -0.78
C HIS A 319 -0.24 -9.47 -2.28
N ALA A 320 0.82 -9.38 -3.09
CA ALA A 320 0.77 -9.66 -4.53
C ALA A 320 0.51 -11.13 -4.83
N ASP A 321 -0.35 -11.42 -5.81
CA ASP A 321 -0.43 -12.74 -6.47
C ASP A 321 0.52 -12.76 -7.67
N PHE A 322 1.76 -13.25 -7.45
CA PHE A 322 2.78 -13.34 -8.49
C PHE A 322 2.49 -14.38 -9.58
N MET A 323 1.45 -15.21 -9.39
CA MET A 323 0.99 -16.16 -10.41
C MET A 323 -0.11 -15.57 -11.29
N ALA A 324 -0.70 -14.45 -10.89
CA ALA A 324 -1.69 -13.73 -11.70
C ALA A 324 -1.01 -12.78 -12.70
N THR A 325 -1.73 -12.49 -13.80
CA THR A 325 -1.29 -11.47 -14.75
C THR A 325 -1.49 -10.08 -14.14
N GLY A 326 -0.46 -9.25 -14.20
CA GLY A 326 -0.53 -7.87 -13.69
C GLY A 326 0.84 -7.24 -13.49
N VAL A 327 0.83 -6.01 -12.96
CA VAL A 327 2.04 -5.24 -12.70
C VAL A 327 2.11 -4.89 -11.22
N LEU A 328 3.22 -5.21 -10.59
CA LEU A 328 3.57 -4.67 -9.28
C LEU A 328 4.10 -3.26 -9.50
N ARG A 329 3.33 -2.24 -9.14
CA ARG A 329 3.64 -0.86 -9.49
C ARG A 329 3.64 0.06 -8.29
N ALA A 330 4.73 0.81 -8.13
CA ALA A 330 4.84 1.92 -7.22
C ALA A 330 4.97 3.23 -8.02
N GLU A 331 4.09 4.18 -7.78
CA GLU A 331 4.16 5.50 -8.43
C GLU A 331 4.35 6.59 -7.37
N LYS A 332 5.20 7.54 -7.68
CA LYS A 332 5.28 8.82 -7.01
C LYS A 332 4.56 9.84 -7.88
N ARG A 333 3.68 10.66 -7.29
CA ARG A 333 2.87 11.69 -7.96
C ARG A 333 3.06 13.02 -7.26
N ASP A 334 2.67 14.11 -7.90
CA ASP A 334 2.74 15.46 -7.31
C ASP A 334 1.97 15.56 -5.98
N ASP A 335 0.87 14.82 -5.87
CA ASP A 335 -0.03 14.82 -4.73
C ASP A 335 0.16 13.65 -3.75
N GLY A 336 1.14 12.77 -3.98
CA GLY A 336 1.41 11.65 -3.09
C GLY A 336 1.95 10.37 -3.74
N PHE A 337 1.42 9.22 -3.35
CA PHE A 337 1.89 7.91 -3.78
C PHE A 337 0.74 7.01 -4.21
N TYR A 338 1.04 6.13 -5.15
CA TYR A 338 0.14 5.09 -5.61
C TYR A 338 0.89 3.76 -5.65
N PHE A 339 0.28 2.73 -5.07
CA PHE A 339 0.80 1.36 -5.08
C PHE A 339 -0.26 0.43 -5.63
N SER A 340 0.11 -0.47 -6.53
CA SER A 340 -0.81 -1.50 -7.00
C SER A 340 -0.12 -2.85 -7.15
N ASN A 341 -0.88 -3.90 -6.88
CA ASN A 341 -0.42 -5.27 -7.03
C ASN A 341 -1.51 -6.17 -7.62
N PRO A 342 -1.13 -7.21 -8.36
CA PRO A 342 -2.05 -8.28 -8.76
C PRO A 342 -2.60 -9.01 -7.54
N GLY A 343 -3.85 -9.45 -7.63
CA GLY A 343 -4.58 -10.11 -6.56
C GLY A 343 -5.48 -9.13 -5.78
N VAL A 344 -6.64 -9.63 -5.35
CA VAL A 344 -7.59 -8.88 -4.51
C VAL A 344 -7.27 -9.06 -3.03
N VAL A 345 -7.81 -8.19 -2.19
CA VAL A 345 -7.61 -8.27 -0.73
C VAL A 345 -8.24 -9.54 -0.18
N LYS A 346 -7.50 -10.29 0.65
CA LYS A 346 -8.01 -11.53 1.30
C LYS A 346 -9.08 -11.20 2.35
N LEU A 347 -8.88 -10.17 3.14
CA LEU A 347 -9.78 -9.70 4.20
C LEU A 347 -10.80 -8.68 3.66
N PRO A 348 -11.94 -8.50 4.33
CA PRO A 348 -12.81 -7.36 4.05
C PRO A 348 -12.05 -6.03 4.23
N ILE A 349 -12.24 -5.09 3.31
CA ILE A 349 -11.52 -3.81 3.32
C ILE A 349 -11.73 -3.04 4.64
N GLU A 350 -12.95 -3.05 5.16
CA GLU A 350 -13.27 -2.41 6.44
C GLU A 350 -12.44 -2.99 7.59
N SER A 351 -12.21 -4.31 7.60
CA SER A 351 -11.38 -4.98 8.60
C SER A 351 -9.92 -4.56 8.48
N VAL A 352 -9.43 -4.26 7.27
CA VAL A 352 -8.06 -3.76 7.05
C VAL A 352 -7.89 -2.38 7.68
N TYR A 353 -8.87 -1.48 7.52
CA TYR A 353 -8.85 -0.15 8.15
C TYR A 353 -8.91 -0.21 9.68
N HIS A 354 -9.66 -1.16 10.25
CA HIS A 354 -9.72 -1.35 11.71
C HIS A 354 -8.44 -1.96 12.29
N GLY A 355 -7.70 -2.73 11.48
CA GLY A 355 -6.46 -3.41 11.90
C GLY A 355 -6.69 -4.62 12.81
N GLY A 356 -5.61 -5.10 13.42
CA GLY A 356 -5.63 -6.26 14.32
C GLY A 356 -5.50 -7.61 13.62
N LEU A 357 -5.78 -7.67 12.31
CA LEU A 357 -5.62 -8.86 11.48
C LEU A 357 -4.74 -8.56 10.25
N SER A 358 -3.81 -9.45 10.00
CA SER A 358 -3.00 -9.43 8.76
C SER A 358 -2.97 -10.83 8.17
N ARG A 359 -3.17 -10.95 6.87
CA ARG A 359 -3.14 -12.22 6.12
C ARG A 359 -2.36 -12.02 4.83
N ALA A 360 -1.05 -12.01 4.98
CA ALA A 360 -0.14 -11.92 3.83
C ALA A 360 -0.39 -13.10 2.87
N ARG A 361 -0.33 -12.84 1.57
CA ARG A 361 -0.34 -13.88 0.55
C ARG A 361 1.03 -14.57 0.47
N ASN A 362 2.10 -13.82 0.82
CA ASN A 362 3.50 -14.23 0.74
C ASN A 362 4.20 -14.12 2.10
N PRO A 363 3.91 -15.04 3.07
CA PRO A 363 4.41 -14.94 4.44
C PRO A 363 5.93 -15.14 4.56
N HIS A 364 6.58 -15.92 3.69
CA HIS A 364 8.04 -16.06 3.69
C HIS A 364 8.71 -14.77 3.27
N MET A 365 8.22 -14.10 2.21
CA MET A 365 8.70 -12.79 1.80
C MET A 365 8.46 -11.74 2.89
N GLN A 366 7.32 -11.78 3.57
CA GLN A 366 7.04 -10.92 4.71
C GLN A 366 8.09 -11.10 5.81
N ASN A 367 8.41 -12.34 6.17
CA ASN A 367 9.44 -12.64 7.16
C ASN A 367 10.83 -12.14 6.69
N MET A 368 11.20 -12.41 5.43
CA MET A 368 12.46 -11.91 4.87
C MET A 368 12.55 -10.38 4.95
N LEU A 369 11.51 -9.67 4.57
CA LEU A 369 11.48 -8.20 4.59
C LEU A 369 11.53 -7.66 6.02
N ARG A 370 10.81 -8.27 6.97
CA ARG A 370 10.86 -7.92 8.39
C ARG A 370 12.26 -8.07 8.98
N MET A 371 12.98 -9.13 8.64
CA MET A 371 14.33 -9.38 9.17
C MET A 371 15.35 -8.31 8.77
N ILE A 372 15.10 -7.58 7.69
CA ILE A 372 15.93 -6.45 7.26
C ILE A 372 15.30 -5.08 7.57
N GLY A 373 14.19 -5.03 8.32
CA GLY A 373 13.56 -3.80 8.79
C GLY A 373 12.53 -3.19 7.85
N TYR A 374 11.99 -3.99 6.94
CA TYR A 374 10.85 -3.62 6.10
C TYR A 374 9.59 -4.30 6.65
N GLY A 375 8.66 -3.48 7.17
CA GLY A 375 7.39 -3.96 7.73
C GLY A 375 7.47 -4.49 9.17
N GLU A 376 6.32 -4.46 9.85
CA GLU A 376 6.09 -5.00 11.19
C GLU A 376 4.95 -6.02 11.14
N ASN A 377 5.03 -7.11 11.94
CA ASN A 377 4.07 -8.24 11.88
C ASN A 377 2.88 -8.09 12.85
N LEU A 378 2.56 -6.87 13.30
CA LEU A 378 1.59 -6.67 14.38
C LEU A 378 0.14 -6.42 13.91
N GLY A 379 -0.14 -6.42 12.59
CA GLY A 379 -1.47 -6.08 12.05
C GLY A 379 -1.87 -4.61 12.28
N THR A 380 -0.97 -3.79 12.78
CA THR A 380 -1.17 -2.37 13.05
C THR A 380 -0.64 -1.47 11.94
N GLY A 381 0.08 -2.03 10.97
CA GLY A 381 0.75 -1.28 9.89
C GLY A 381 -0.19 -0.41 9.08
N PHE A 382 -1.32 -0.94 8.62
CA PHE A 382 -2.26 -0.19 7.80
C PHE A 382 -2.97 0.95 8.57
N PRO A 383 -3.58 0.72 9.76
CA PRO A 383 -4.13 1.80 10.57
C PRO A 383 -3.11 2.90 10.91
N THR A 384 -1.87 2.51 11.25
CA THR A 384 -0.79 3.47 11.53
C THR A 384 -0.42 4.30 10.29
N MET A 385 -0.43 3.70 9.10
CA MET A 385 -0.25 4.44 7.84
C MET A 385 -1.37 5.46 7.62
N VAL A 386 -2.63 5.05 7.84
CA VAL A 386 -3.81 5.93 7.71
C VAL A 386 -3.69 7.10 8.67
N GLU A 387 -3.48 6.84 9.96
CA GLU A 387 -3.32 7.87 10.99
C GLU A 387 -2.16 8.83 10.68
N THR A 388 -1.00 8.30 10.31
CA THR A 388 0.18 9.11 9.96
C THR A 388 -0.10 10.04 8.80
N TRP A 389 -0.81 9.56 7.77
CA TRP A 389 -1.13 10.34 6.58
C TRP A 389 -2.19 11.39 6.87
N GLU A 390 -3.30 11.02 7.54
CA GLU A 390 -4.39 11.92 7.89
C GLU A 390 -3.93 13.07 8.80
N ASN A 391 -3.12 12.77 9.81
CA ASN A 391 -2.57 13.79 10.72
C ASN A 391 -1.71 14.82 9.98
N LYS A 392 -1.11 14.44 8.85
CA LYS A 392 -0.21 15.33 8.12
C LYS A 392 -0.85 16.02 6.92
N PHE A 393 -1.74 15.34 6.20
CA PHE A 393 -2.28 15.81 4.93
C PHE A 393 -3.80 15.99 4.94
N HIS A 394 -4.48 15.61 6.02
CA HIS A 394 -5.94 15.74 6.21
C HIS A 394 -6.76 15.03 5.12
N THR A 395 -6.23 13.95 4.57
CA THR A 395 -6.88 13.08 3.59
C THR A 395 -6.72 11.64 3.99
N THR A 396 -7.75 10.82 3.80
CA THR A 396 -7.71 9.39 4.12
C THR A 396 -7.13 8.60 2.95
N PRO A 397 -6.06 7.80 3.15
CA PRO A 397 -5.58 6.87 2.13
C PRO A 397 -6.68 5.93 1.66
N GLN A 398 -6.75 5.69 0.34
CA GLN A 398 -7.78 4.87 -0.26
C GLN A 398 -7.24 3.50 -0.66
N LEU A 399 -7.74 2.45 0.00
CA LEU A 399 -7.52 1.06 -0.40
C LEU A 399 -8.72 0.60 -1.21
N THR A 400 -8.49 0.21 -2.46
CA THR A 400 -9.53 -0.27 -3.36
C THR A 400 -9.13 -1.59 -4.01
N GLU A 401 -10.10 -2.37 -4.44
CA GLU A 401 -9.89 -3.57 -5.22
C GLU A 401 -10.75 -3.56 -6.49
N ASN A 402 -10.19 -4.05 -7.56
CA ASN A 402 -10.91 -4.26 -8.81
C ASN A 402 -10.96 -5.76 -9.11
N LEU A 403 -12.11 -6.39 -8.83
CA LEU A 403 -12.30 -7.81 -9.06
C LEU A 403 -12.28 -8.20 -10.54
N GLN A 404 -12.59 -7.27 -11.46
CA GLN A 404 -12.65 -7.57 -12.90
C GLN A 404 -11.26 -7.82 -13.50
N ILE A 405 -10.28 -7.04 -13.05
CA ILE A 405 -8.89 -7.12 -13.51
C ILE A 405 -7.94 -7.70 -12.44
N ASN A 406 -8.52 -8.15 -11.31
CA ASN A 406 -7.82 -8.80 -10.20
C ASN A 406 -6.64 -7.98 -9.67
N ILE A 407 -6.90 -6.71 -9.30
CA ILE A 407 -5.87 -5.77 -8.81
C ILE A 407 -6.34 -5.13 -7.50
N THR A 408 -5.39 -4.93 -6.59
CA THR A 408 -5.52 -4.09 -5.40
C THR A 408 -4.73 -2.79 -5.61
N GLU A 409 -5.30 -1.67 -5.18
CA GLU A 409 -4.71 -0.34 -5.29
C GLU A 409 -4.76 0.39 -3.95
N LEU A 410 -3.62 1.02 -3.57
CA LEU A 410 -3.51 1.87 -2.40
C LEU A 410 -3.03 3.25 -2.85
N THR A 411 -3.84 4.28 -2.60
CA THR A 411 -3.56 5.67 -3.00
C THR A 411 -3.44 6.57 -1.78
N PHE A 412 -2.35 7.29 -1.72
CA PHE A 412 -2.11 8.40 -0.80
C PHE A 412 -2.17 9.71 -1.59
N SER A 413 -3.08 10.62 -1.22
CA SER A 413 -3.27 11.91 -1.91
C SER A 413 -3.30 13.07 -0.92
N GLY A 414 -3.16 14.32 -1.41
CA GLY A 414 -3.19 15.52 -0.58
C GLY A 414 -1.81 16.06 -0.21
N MET A 415 -0.72 15.38 -0.59
CA MET A 415 0.64 15.91 -0.49
C MET A 415 0.89 16.94 -1.61
N ASN A 416 1.72 17.95 -1.36
CA ASN A 416 2.14 18.88 -2.40
C ASN A 416 3.67 18.96 -2.42
N PHE A 417 4.29 18.21 -3.32
CA PHE A 417 5.74 18.23 -3.51
C PHE A 417 6.25 19.59 -4.02
N ASN A 418 5.43 20.34 -4.77
CA ASN A 418 5.82 21.65 -5.34
C ASN A 418 5.98 22.72 -4.27
N SER A 419 5.12 22.76 -3.25
CA SER A 419 5.24 23.72 -2.15
C SER A 419 6.49 23.48 -1.28
N GLN A 420 7.03 22.26 -1.28
CA GLN A 420 8.23 21.93 -0.51
C GLN A 420 9.53 22.34 -1.25
N VAL A 421 9.52 22.41 -2.58
CA VAL A 421 10.62 22.93 -3.39
C VAL A 421 10.72 24.44 -3.25
N GLU A 422 9.59 25.15 -3.24
CA GLU A 422 9.53 26.60 -2.98
C GLU A 422 10.02 26.94 -1.56
N SER A 423 9.64 26.17 -0.54
CA SER A 423 10.14 26.36 0.83
C SER A 423 11.65 26.08 0.95
N LYS A 424 12.19 25.09 0.23
CA LYS A 424 13.64 24.86 0.17
C LYS A 424 14.38 25.99 -0.55
N SER A 425 13.83 26.48 -1.67
CA SER A 425 14.41 27.60 -2.41
C SER A 425 14.32 28.91 -1.61
N GLU A 426 13.23 29.17 -0.88
CA GLU A 426 13.12 30.29 0.04
C GLU A 426 14.05 30.18 1.26
N VAL A 427 14.21 28.99 1.85
CA VAL A 427 15.15 28.78 2.96
C VAL A 427 16.59 28.93 2.47
N GLU A 428 16.94 28.36 1.31
CA GLU A 428 18.27 28.54 0.74
C GLU A 428 18.53 29.99 0.31
N SER A 429 17.52 30.68 -0.23
CA SER A 429 17.64 32.10 -0.59
C SER A 429 17.75 32.97 0.67
N LYS A 430 16.97 32.68 1.74
CA LYS A 430 17.07 33.35 3.05
C LYS A 430 18.39 33.05 3.76
N VAL A 431 18.95 31.86 3.63
CA VAL A 431 20.26 31.51 4.17
C VAL A 431 21.37 32.20 3.36
N LYS A 432 21.32 32.16 2.02
CA LYS A 432 22.29 32.87 1.15
C LYS A 432 22.21 34.38 1.32
N SER A 433 21.03 34.96 1.53
CA SER A 433 20.88 36.40 1.79
C SER A 433 21.38 36.78 3.19
N LYS A 434 21.13 35.96 4.23
CA LYS A 434 21.68 36.17 5.58
C LYS A 434 23.21 36.04 5.62
N VAL A 435 23.80 35.11 4.87
CA VAL A 435 25.27 34.97 4.78
C VAL A 435 25.87 36.14 4.02
N LYS A 436 25.30 36.58 2.88
CA LYS A 436 25.73 37.76 2.14
C LYS A 436 25.59 39.05 2.95
N SER A 437 24.55 39.22 3.78
CA SER A 437 24.40 40.40 4.62
C SER A 437 25.38 40.43 5.78
N LYS A 438 25.71 39.29 6.40
CA LYS A 438 26.73 39.21 7.46
C LYS A 438 28.12 39.54 6.94
N VAL A 439 28.55 39.01 5.77
CA VAL A 439 29.83 39.33 5.14
C VAL A 439 29.91 40.82 4.80
N LYS A 440 28.84 41.43 4.28
CA LYS A 440 28.80 42.89 4.04
C LYS A 440 28.95 43.70 5.33
N THR A 441 28.38 43.25 6.47
CA THR A 441 28.46 43.93 7.76
C THR A 441 29.90 43.86 8.33
N GLU A 442 30.53 42.72 8.31
CA GLU A 442 31.92 42.55 8.76
C GLU A 442 32.90 43.42 7.98
N VAL A 443 32.76 43.51 6.66
CA VAL A 443 33.57 44.38 5.80
C VAL A 443 33.37 45.85 6.17
N LYS A 444 32.12 46.31 6.39
CA LYS A 444 31.83 47.68 6.78
C LYS A 444 32.38 48.03 8.18
N ILE A 445 32.34 47.08 9.11
CA ILE A 445 32.91 47.23 10.44
C ILE A 445 34.45 47.44 10.31
N LEU A 446 35.14 46.65 9.53
CA LEU A 446 36.56 46.78 9.30
C LEU A 446 36.93 48.12 8.65
N GLU A 447 36.12 48.61 7.71
CA GLU A 447 36.32 49.94 7.07
C GLU A 447 36.17 51.08 8.10
N ILE A 448 35.19 51.01 9.01
CA ILE A 448 34.95 52.01 10.05
C ILE A 448 36.10 51.98 11.10
N VAL A 449 36.47 50.77 11.56
CA VAL A 449 37.58 50.58 12.53
C VAL A 449 38.91 51.08 11.92
N ARG A 450 39.14 50.92 10.61
CA ARG A 450 40.35 51.45 9.91
C ARG A 450 40.38 52.98 9.89
N LYS A 451 39.21 53.65 9.86
CA LYS A 451 39.08 55.11 9.88
C LYS A 451 39.14 55.67 11.28
N ASP A 452 38.49 54.99 12.21
CA ASP A 452 38.47 55.38 13.66
C ASP A 452 38.72 54.13 14.54
N PRO A 453 40.01 53.89 14.91
CA PRO A 453 40.34 52.78 15.78
C PRO A 453 39.77 52.83 17.18
N LYS A 454 39.23 53.99 17.63
CA LYS A 454 38.66 54.16 18.97
C LYS A 454 37.15 53.96 18.99
N VAL A 455 36.52 53.69 17.84
CA VAL A 455 35.06 53.54 17.73
C VAL A 455 34.50 52.51 18.72
N THR A 456 33.41 52.86 19.36
CA THR A 456 32.74 52.02 20.34
C THR A 456 31.68 51.12 19.67
N TYR A 457 31.21 50.11 20.39
CA TYR A 457 30.12 49.25 19.91
C TYR A 457 28.82 50.03 19.65
N ILE A 458 28.54 51.06 20.47
CA ILE A 458 27.34 51.91 20.37
C ILE A 458 27.43 52.77 19.08
N GLU A 459 28.58 53.38 18.83
CA GLU A 459 28.81 54.19 17.63
C GLU A 459 28.73 53.33 16.36
N LEU A 460 29.33 52.12 16.36
CA LEU A 460 29.20 51.16 15.26
C LEU A 460 27.74 50.76 15.03
N ALA A 461 26.98 50.55 16.09
CA ALA A 461 25.53 50.22 16.01
C ALA A 461 24.76 51.35 15.34
N ASN A 462 24.97 52.56 15.75
CA ASN A 462 24.32 53.77 15.21
C ASN A 462 24.75 54.02 13.73
N MET A 463 26.03 53.92 13.40
CA MET A 463 26.53 54.13 12.03
C MET A 463 26.02 53.10 11.05
N LEU A 464 25.83 51.85 11.48
CA LEU A 464 25.40 50.73 10.62
C LEU A 464 23.90 50.45 10.68
N GLY A 465 23.17 51.16 11.55
CA GLY A 465 21.72 50.93 11.72
C GLY A 465 21.39 49.54 12.29
N LEU A 466 22.26 48.99 13.16
CA LEU A 466 22.15 47.65 13.70
C LEU A 466 22.00 47.69 15.22
N SER A 467 21.47 46.62 15.81
CA SER A 467 21.42 46.49 17.28
C SER A 467 22.82 46.28 17.86
N GLU A 468 23.06 46.81 19.10
CA GLU A 468 24.33 46.61 19.79
C GLU A 468 24.72 45.13 19.93
N SER A 469 23.74 44.24 20.19
CA SER A 469 23.95 42.79 20.25
C SER A 469 24.40 42.19 18.93
N GLY A 470 23.92 42.74 17.81
CA GLY A 470 24.34 42.36 16.46
C GLY A 470 25.78 42.76 16.15
N ILE A 471 26.17 44.01 16.53
CA ILE A 471 27.54 44.50 16.43
C ILE A 471 28.49 43.69 17.32
N TYR A 472 28.07 43.42 18.59
CA TYR A 472 28.89 42.61 19.50
C TYR A 472 29.20 41.23 18.92
N LYS A 473 28.21 40.55 18.33
CA LYS A 473 28.42 39.25 17.67
C LYS A 473 29.36 39.32 16.48
N SER A 474 29.25 40.36 15.66
CA SER A 474 30.12 40.55 14.48
C SER A 474 31.57 40.89 14.89
N MET A 475 31.74 41.73 15.88
CA MET A 475 33.07 42.08 16.43
C MET A 475 33.72 40.89 17.15
N SER A 476 32.95 40.11 17.92
CA SER A 476 33.44 38.86 18.53
C SER A 476 33.95 37.88 17.49
N LYS A 477 33.22 37.72 16.39
CA LYS A 477 33.59 36.85 15.30
C LYS A 477 34.88 37.36 14.62
N LEU A 478 35.00 38.65 14.31
CA LEU A 478 36.22 39.24 13.73
C LEU A 478 37.43 39.06 14.65
N ARG A 479 37.23 39.05 15.97
CA ARG A 479 38.29 38.73 16.94
C ARG A 479 38.68 37.26 16.89
N THR A 480 37.69 36.35 16.86
CA THR A 480 37.92 34.90 16.80
C THR A 480 38.62 34.52 15.49
N ASP A 481 38.25 35.18 14.36
CA ASP A 481 38.84 34.99 13.05
C ASP A 481 40.23 35.65 12.92
N GLY A 482 40.72 36.28 14.02
CA GLY A 482 42.04 36.89 14.07
C GLY A 482 42.19 38.17 13.23
N LYS A 483 41.11 38.80 12.78
CA LYS A 483 41.13 40.00 11.91
C LYS A 483 41.22 41.30 12.69
N ILE A 484 40.85 41.35 13.96
CA ILE A 484 40.95 42.51 14.84
C ILE A 484 41.39 42.08 16.23
N LYS A 485 42.12 42.94 16.93
CA LYS A 485 42.41 42.82 18.37
C LYS A 485 42.18 44.15 19.05
N ARG A 486 41.87 44.09 20.38
CA ARG A 486 41.77 45.26 21.20
C ARG A 486 43.08 45.46 21.96
N VAL A 487 43.66 46.63 21.77
CA VAL A 487 44.87 47.03 22.47
C VAL A 487 44.46 47.95 23.61
N GLU A 488 44.82 47.58 24.87
CA GLU A 488 44.54 48.37 26.03
C GLU A 488 45.61 49.47 26.23
N GLY A 489 45.14 50.67 26.55
CA GLY A 489 46.00 51.83 26.81
C GLY A 489 45.53 52.62 28.04
N LYS A 490 46.41 53.41 28.69
CA LYS A 490 46.13 54.21 29.88
C LYS A 490 44.96 55.21 29.73
N ASN A 491 44.60 55.60 28.51
CA ASN A 491 43.53 56.56 28.19
C ASN A 491 42.46 55.97 27.23
N GLY A 492 42.04 54.73 27.43
CA GLY A 492 41.05 54.05 26.63
C GLY A 492 41.67 53.20 25.53
N GLY A 493 41.23 51.95 25.34
CA GLY A 493 41.75 51.00 24.34
C GLY A 493 41.30 51.35 22.94
N HIS A 494 42.01 50.86 21.95
CA HIS A 494 41.68 50.99 20.50
C HIS A 494 41.69 49.62 19.80
N TRP A 495 41.04 49.58 18.66
CA TRP A 495 41.02 48.40 17.81
C TRP A 495 42.17 48.41 16.82
N GLU A 496 42.86 47.31 16.69
CA GLU A 496 43.89 47.10 15.68
C GLU A 496 43.46 46.02 14.69
N ILE A 497 43.54 46.30 13.40
CA ILE A 497 43.25 45.35 12.34
C ILE A 497 44.52 44.52 12.13
N ILE A 498 44.36 43.20 12.15
CA ILE A 498 45.42 42.23 11.89
C ILE A 498 45.22 41.76 10.44
N GLU A 499 46.16 42.10 9.54
CA GLU A 499 46.11 41.66 8.14
C GLU A 499 46.52 40.19 8.01
#